data_c6f4e7e64987fca1b5627511ba84565a
#
_entry.id   c6f4e7e64987fca1b5627511ba84565a
#
_cell.length_a   1.000
_cell.length_b   1.000
_cell.length_c   1.000
_cell.angle_alpha   90.00
_cell.angle_beta   90.00
_cell.angle_gamma   90.00
#
_symmetry.space_group_name_H-M   'P 1'
#
loop_
_entity.id
_entity.type
_entity.pdbx_description
1 polymer ?
#
loop_
_entity_poly.entity_id
_entity_poly.type
_entity_poly.pdbx_seq_one_letter_code
_entity_poly.pdbx_strand_id
1 'polypeptide(L)'
;MHMQLSSSIIRDGPQSVLVLAGEIDLATVPECSDMLTKFVDDHAGSDIAVDMRQVTALDDTGVGVILGAVSRARTAGSHLALVIDDQHMRQRFGL
;
A
#
# COMPACT_ATOMS: atom_id res chain seq x y z
N MET A 1 18.47 -3.87 -14.60
CA MET A 1 18.53 -4.25 -13.16
C MET A 1 17.15 -4.09 -12.56
N HIS A 2 16.73 -5.09 -11.82
CA HIS A 2 15.40 -5.11 -11.23
C HIS A 2 15.38 -4.34 -9.92
N MET A 3 14.45 -3.38 -9.78
CA MET A 3 14.33 -2.57 -8.58
C MET A 3 13.50 -3.34 -7.53
N GLN A 4 14.10 -3.61 -6.38
CA GLN A 4 13.40 -4.31 -5.32
C GLN A 4 12.39 -3.40 -4.64
N LEU A 5 11.34 -4.01 -4.09
CA LEU A 5 10.37 -3.31 -3.28
C LEU A 5 10.97 -3.00 -1.90
N SER A 6 10.79 -1.78 -1.46
CA SER A 6 11.16 -1.37 -0.11
C SER A 6 10.00 -0.64 0.55
N SER A 7 10.02 -0.57 1.88
CA SER A 7 9.00 0.13 2.63
C SER A 7 9.60 0.85 3.82
N SER A 8 8.93 1.92 4.23
CA SER A 8 9.21 2.61 5.48
C SER A 8 7.91 3.11 6.08
N ILE A 9 7.90 3.29 7.41
CA ILE A 9 6.72 3.83 8.09
C ILE A 9 7.09 5.20 8.63
N ILE A 10 6.28 6.21 8.29
CA ILE A 10 6.45 7.57 8.77
C ILE A 10 5.17 8.02 9.46
N ARG A 11 5.28 9.10 10.24
CA ARG A 11 4.13 9.76 10.85
C ARG A 11 3.87 11.06 10.12
N ASP A 12 2.60 11.30 9.80
CA ASP A 12 2.12 12.57 9.25
C ASP A 12 0.98 13.06 10.14
N GLY A 13 1.33 13.89 11.13
CA GLY A 13 0.41 14.28 12.18
C GLY A 13 -0.05 13.04 12.97
N PRO A 14 -1.36 12.82 13.14
CA PRO A 14 -1.88 11.64 13.84
C PRO A 14 -1.88 10.38 12.98
N GLN A 15 -1.58 10.49 11.68
CA GLN A 15 -1.69 9.38 10.74
C GLN A 15 -0.35 8.67 10.59
N SER A 16 -0.37 7.33 10.62
CA SER A 16 0.77 6.51 10.23
C SER A 16 0.69 6.22 8.75
N VAL A 17 1.83 6.30 8.05
CA VAL A 17 1.90 6.15 6.59
C VAL A 17 2.94 5.09 6.27
N LEU A 18 2.52 4.07 5.52
CA LEU A 18 3.43 3.09 4.92
C LEU A 18 3.84 3.61 3.55
N VAL A 19 5.12 3.94 3.39
CA VAL A 19 5.66 4.38 2.11
C VAL A 19 6.22 3.16 1.38
N LEU A 20 5.65 2.87 0.21
CA LEU A 20 6.14 1.82 -0.67
C LEU A 20 6.97 2.43 -1.79
N ALA A 21 8.10 1.80 -2.13
CA ALA A 21 8.99 2.27 -3.18
C ALA A 21 9.51 1.08 -3.99
N GLY A 22 9.56 1.25 -5.30
CA GLY A 22 10.08 0.24 -6.21
C GLY A 22 9.00 -0.43 -7.03
N GLU A 23 9.21 -1.69 -7.36
CA GLU A 23 8.33 -2.44 -8.25
C GLU A 23 7.46 -3.42 -7.46
N ILE A 24 6.17 -3.44 -7.76
CA ILE A 24 5.22 -4.43 -7.22
C ILE A 24 4.82 -5.33 -8.38
N ASP A 25 5.42 -6.51 -8.43
CA ASP A 25 5.24 -7.51 -9.48
C ASP A 25 5.10 -8.90 -8.85
N LEU A 26 5.02 -9.93 -9.69
CA LEU A 26 4.85 -11.30 -9.19
C LEU A 26 5.96 -11.73 -8.24
N ALA A 27 7.18 -11.22 -8.41
CA ALA A 27 8.30 -11.58 -7.55
C ALA A 27 8.21 -10.90 -6.18
N THR A 28 7.64 -9.70 -6.09
CA THR A 28 7.59 -8.90 -4.85
C THR A 28 6.23 -8.94 -4.15
N VAL A 29 5.19 -9.46 -4.82
CA VAL A 29 3.83 -9.51 -4.24
C VAL A 29 3.77 -10.20 -2.88
N PRO A 30 4.44 -11.35 -2.64
CA PRO A 30 4.39 -11.96 -1.31
C PRO A 30 4.93 -11.02 -0.23
N GLU A 31 6.05 -10.35 -0.48
CA GLU A 31 6.63 -9.38 0.43
C GLU A 31 5.71 -8.18 0.63
N CYS A 32 5.13 -7.67 -0.44
CA CYS A 32 4.17 -6.56 -0.39
C CYS A 32 2.95 -6.92 0.46
N SER A 33 2.40 -8.11 0.27
CA SER A 33 1.27 -8.61 1.06
C SER A 33 1.60 -8.69 2.55
N ASP A 34 2.78 -9.19 2.89
CA ASP A 34 3.23 -9.30 4.28
C ASP A 34 3.40 -7.92 4.92
N MET A 35 4.02 -6.98 4.22
CA MET A 35 4.20 -5.61 4.69
C MET A 35 2.85 -4.93 4.98
N LEU A 36 1.90 -5.07 4.06
CA LEU A 36 0.58 -4.46 4.18
C LEU A 36 -0.23 -5.09 5.32
N THR A 37 -0.22 -6.41 5.42
CA THR A 37 -0.94 -7.12 6.48
C THR A 37 -0.43 -6.70 7.85
N LYS A 38 0.89 -6.69 8.03
CA LYS A 38 1.49 -6.28 9.30
C LYS A 38 1.15 -4.82 9.63
N PHE A 39 1.25 -3.93 8.65
CA PHE A 39 0.96 -2.51 8.85
C PHE A 39 -0.50 -2.30 9.28
N VAL A 40 -1.43 -2.94 8.60
CA VAL A 40 -2.86 -2.83 8.93
C VAL A 40 -3.13 -3.39 10.32
N ASP A 41 -2.59 -4.57 10.63
CA ASP A 41 -2.85 -5.24 11.90
C ASP A 41 -2.23 -4.47 13.08
N ASP A 42 -1.05 -3.87 12.90
CA ASP A 42 -0.39 -3.08 13.93
C ASP A 42 -1.11 -1.75 14.20
N HIS A 43 -2.00 -1.31 13.30
CA HIS A 43 -2.69 -0.01 13.38
C HIS A 43 -4.22 -0.17 13.36
N ALA A 44 -4.73 -1.31 13.83
CA ALA A 44 -6.18 -1.56 13.86
C ALA A 44 -6.91 -0.43 14.60
N GLY A 45 -8.02 0.03 14.02
CA GLY A 45 -8.83 1.10 14.61
C GLY A 45 -8.32 2.51 14.37
N SER A 46 -7.20 2.66 13.67
CA SER A 46 -6.57 3.96 13.41
C SER A 46 -6.75 4.40 11.96
N ASP A 47 -6.63 5.70 11.71
CA ASP A 47 -6.52 6.22 10.34
C ASP A 47 -5.08 6.02 9.86
N ILE A 48 -4.93 5.37 8.72
CA ILE A 48 -3.64 5.03 8.12
C ILE A 48 -3.64 5.34 6.63
N ALA A 49 -2.45 5.44 6.06
CA ALA A 49 -2.29 5.64 4.62
C ALA A 49 -1.20 4.75 4.06
N VAL A 50 -1.33 4.42 2.78
CA VAL A 50 -0.27 3.79 1.99
C VAL A 50 0.11 4.77 0.90
N ASP A 51 1.38 5.20 0.92
CA ASP A 51 1.91 6.15 -0.05
C ASP A 51 2.59 5.36 -1.18
N MET A 52 2.03 5.48 -2.36
CA MET A 52 2.48 4.76 -3.55
C MET A 52 3.18 5.66 -4.56
N ARG A 53 3.51 6.89 -4.20
CA ARG A 53 4.11 7.85 -5.15
C ARG A 53 5.50 7.44 -5.61
N GLN A 54 6.17 6.56 -4.88
CA GLN A 54 7.49 6.03 -5.24
C GLN A 54 7.43 4.63 -5.85
N VAL A 55 6.24 4.10 -6.09
CA VAL A 55 6.06 2.85 -6.83
C VAL A 55 6.25 3.12 -8.32
N THR A 56 7.19 2.41 -8.94
CA THR A 56 7.58 2.64 -10.32
C THR A 56 6.95 1.64 -11.31
N ALA A 57 6.49 0.51 -10.81
CA ALA A 57 5.78 -0.49 -11.62
C ALA A 57 4.77 -1.23 -10.72
N LEU A 58 3.61 -1.53 -11.29
CA LEU A 58 2.53 -2.17 -10.53
C LEU A 58 1.76 -3.07 -11.48
N ASP A 59 1.81 -4.39 -11.27
CA ASP A 59 0.98 -5.30 -12.05
C ASP A 59 -0.39 -5.53 -11.40
N ASP A 60 -1.27 -6.24 -12.09
CA ASP A 60 -2.64 -6.44 -11.63
C ASP A 60 -2.71 -7.24 -10.32
N THR A 61 -1.76 -8.16 -10.11
CA THR A 61 -1.70 -8.91 -8.85
C THR A 61 -1.43 -7.96 -7.68
N GLY A 62 -0.56 -6.97 -7.89
CA GLY A 62 -0.27 -5.93 -6.90
C GLY A 62 -1.49 -5.07 -6.60
N VAL A 63 -2.26 -4.70 -7.61
CA VAL A 63 -3.52 -3.96 -7.42
C VAL A 63 -4.45 -4.76 -6.49
N GLY A 64 -4.60 -6.05 -6.76
CA GLY A 64 -5.45 -6.93 -5.94
C GLY A 64 -4.99 -7.00 -4.48
N VAL A 65 -3.69 -7.11 -4.25
CA VAL A 65 -3.12 -7.17 -2.90
C VAL A 65 -3.39 -5.86 -2.14
N ILE A 66 -3.22 -4.72 -2.80
CA ILE A 66 -3.46 -3.42 -2.16
C ILE A 66 -4.94 -3.21 -1.86
N LEU A 67 -5.83 -3.56 -2.79
CA LEU A 67 -7.27 -3.50 -2.55
C LEU A 67 -7.68 -4.44 -1.41
N GLY A 68 -7.04 -5.60 -1.31
CA GLY A 68 -7.22 -6.52 -0.18
C GLY A 68 -6.84 -5.89 1.15
N ALA A 69 -5.76 -5.11 1.18
CA ALA A 69 -5.33 -4.39 2.38
C ALA A 69 -6.34 -3.31 2.79
N VAL A 70 -6.92 -2.60 1.82
CA VAL A 70 -7.97 -1.60 2.08
C VAL A 70 -9.18 -2.28 2.73
N SER A 71 -9.58 -3.44 2.21
CA SER A 71 -10.70 -4.21 2.75
C SER A 71 -10.39 -4.72 4.15
N ARG A 72 -9.19 -5.25 4.37
CA ARG A 72 -8.74 -5.74 5.68
C ARG A 72 -8.74 -4.62 6.71
N ALA A 73 -8.29 -3.43 6.34
CA ALA A 73 -8.28 -2.26 7.21
C ALA A 73 -9.69 -1.91 7.65
N ARG A 74 -10.64 -1.90 6.72
CA ARG A 74 -12.05 -1.63 7.04
C ARG A 74 -12.59 -2.63 8.05
N THR A 75 -12.30 -3.91 7.87
CA THR A 75 -12.73 -4.97 8.80
C THR A 75 -12.10 -4.78 10.18
N ALA A 76 -10.88 -4.24 10.25
CA ALA A 76 -10.17 -3.96 11.50
C ALA A 76 -10.61 -2.63 12.15
N GLY A 77 -11.59 -1.94 11.57
CA GLY A 77 -12.05 -0.65 12.09
C GLY A 77 -11.16 0.53 11.72
N SER A 78 -10.24 0.34 10.79
CA SER A 78 -9.34 1.38 10.29
C SER A 78 -9.90 2.01 9.03
N HIS A 79 -9.44 3.23 8.74
CA HIS A 79 -9.63 3.86 7.43
C HIS A 79 -8.27 3.96 6.75
N LEU A 80 -8.09 3.26 5.63
CA LEU A 80 -6.85 3.27 4.87
C LEU A 80 -7.03 4.11 3.62
N ALA A 81 -6.25 5.19 3.52
CA ALA A 81 -6.20 6.04 2.35
C ALA A 81 -5.03 5.64 1.45
N LEU A 82 -5.22 5.68 0.14
CA LEU A 82 -4.14 5.48 -0.83
C LEU A 82 -3.68 6.84 -1.34
N VAL A 83 -2.38 7.10 -1.28
CA VAL A 83 -1.77 8.33 -1.78
C VAL A 83 -1.12 8.01 -3.12
N ILE A 84 -1.76 8.43 -4.20
CA ILE A 84 -1.35 8.13 -5.57
C ILE A 84 -1.42 9.44 -6.37
N ASP A 85 -0.31 9.83 -7.00
CA ASP A 85 -0.24 11.05 -7.81
C ASP A 85 -0.27 10.78 -9.32
N ASP A 86 -0.03 9.53 -9.75
CA ASP A 86 -0.12 9.15 -11.15
C ASP A 86 -1.56 8.80 -11.53
N GLN A 87 -2.10 9.49 -12.54
CA GLN A 87 -3.50 9.32 -12.93
C GLN A 87 -3.79 7.93 -13.49
N HIS A 88 -2.88 7.34 -14.23
CA HIS A 88 -3.07 5.97 -14.75
C HIS A 88 -3.16 4.97 -13.61
N MET A 89 -2.31 5.13 -12.61
CA MET A 89 -2.34 4.26 -11.43
C MET A 89 -3.64 4.45 -10.64
N ARG A 90 -4.08 5.71 -10.46
CA ARG A 90 -5.36 5.99 -9.77
C ARG A 90 -6.53 5.28 -10.45
N GLN A 91 -6.58 5.30 -11.77
CA GLN A 91 -7.65 4.65 -12.53
C GLN A 91 -7.70 3.14 -12.30
N ARG A 92 -6.54 2.50 -12.10
CA ARG A 92 -6.46 1.07 -11.83
C ARG A 92 -7.11 0.69 -10.49
N PHE A 93 -7.22 1.63 -9.57
CA PHE A 93 -7.90 1.44 -8.28
C PHE A 93 -9.32 1.99 -8.28
N GLY A 94 -9.82 2.49 -9.41
CA GLY A 94 -11.15 3.07 -9.51
C GLY A 94 -11.25 4.47 -8.91
N LEU A 95 -10.14 5.16 -8.84
CA LEU A 95 -10.06 6.51 -8.24
C LEU A 95 -10.04 7.60 -9.30
#